data_409cf30f3277cdd9c40e83c3f9108c25
#
_entry.id   409cf30f3277cdd9c40e83c3f9108c25
#
_cell.length_a   1.000
_cell.length_b   1.000
_cell.length_c   1.000
_cell.angle_alpha   90.00
_cell.angle_beta   90.00
_cell.angle_gamma   90.00
#
_symmetry.space_group_name_H-M   'P 1'
#
loop_
_entity.id
_entity.type
_entity.pdbx_description
1 polymer ?
#
loop_
_entity_poly.entity_id
_entity_poly.type
_entity_poly.pdbx_seq_one_letter_code
_entity_poly.pdbx_strand_id
1 'polypeptide(L)'
;AKNELFTQEKQMARKAAEMFAARDIEDYYSKQQIFEMYAGSCYFGNQWSGVAQAAQGYFGKTTRELTRAECVVLAGLPNAPSVYAANGELARRRALVVVERMERAKKLTHTQALELRDEVSALPLW
;
A
#
# COMPACT_ATOMS: atom_id res chain seq x y z
N ALA A 1 -10.59 7.82 -14.95
CA ALA A 1 -10.58 6.68 -15.83
C ALA A 1 -9.35 5.80 -15.58
N LYS A 2 -9.03 4.94 -16.53
CA LYS A 2 -7.99 3.94 -16.38
C LYS A 2 -6.61 4.54 -16.07
N ASN A 3 -6.25 5.64 -16.76
CA ASN A 3 -4.98 6.30 -16.52
C ASN A 3 -4.91 6.97 -15.15
N GLU A 4 -6.03 7.50 -14.68
CA GLU A 4 -6.11 8.15 -13.39
C GLU A 4 -5.91 7.15 -12.24
N LEU A 5 -6.57 6.00 -12.31
CA LEU A 5 -6.40 4.94 -11.30
C LEU A 5 -4.96 4.42 -11.28
N PHE A 6 -4.36 4.25 -12.46
CA PHE A 6 -2.98 3.80 -12.57
C PHE A 6 -2.02 4.81 -11.95
N THR A 7 -2.29 6.11 -12.14
CA THR A 7 -1.48 7.18 -11.56
C THR A 7 -1.61 7.19 -10.03
N GLN A 8 -2.83 6.98 -9.50
CA GLN A 8 -3.05 6.92 -8.06
C GLN A 8 -2.30 5.75 -7.43
N GLU A 9 -2.35 4.57 -8.05
CA GLU A 9 -1.60 3.42 -7.56
C GLU A 9 -0.11 3.71 -7.51
N LYS A 10 0.45 4.30 -8.56
CA LYS A 10 1.87 4.65 -8.62
C LYS A 10 2.26 5.61 -7.51
N GLN A 11 1.46 6.64 -7.29
CA GLN A 11 1.75 7.64 -6.27
C GLN A 11 1.68 7.05 -4.86
N MET A 12 0.65 6.25 -4.58
CA MET A 12 0.53 5.58 -3.29
C MET A 12 1.69 4.64 -3.04
N ALA A 13 2.06 3.84 -4.03
CA ALA A 13 3.17 2.91 -3.92
C ALA A 13 4.47 3.63 -3.64
N ARG A 14 4.72 4.74 -4.33
CA ARG A 14 5.92 5.56 -4.10
C ARG A 14 5.94 6.12 -2.68
N LYS A 15 4.80 6.63 -2.21
CA LYS A 15 4.74 7.19 -0.86
C LYS A 15 4.89 6.12 0.22
N ALA A 16 4.35 4.92 -0.02
CA ALA A 16 4.58 3.79 0.88
C ALA A 16 6.07 3.41 0.90
N ALA A 17 6.74 3.41 -0.25
CA ALA A 17 8.17 3.10 -0.34
C ALA A 17 9.01 4.14 0.41
N GLU A 18 8.64 5.41 0.37
CA GLU A 18 9.35 6.47 1.06
C GLU A 18 9.39 6.28 2.58
N MET A 19 8.45 5.50 3.13
CA MET A 19 8.43 5.22 4.57
C MET A 19 9.69 4.45 5.02
N PHE A 20 10.37 3.75 4.11
CA PHE A 20 11.66 3.12 4.41
C PHE A 20 12.77 4.12 4.63
N ALA A 21 12.65 5.32 4.08
CA ALA A 21 13.65 6.37 4.25
C ALA A 21 13.45 7.18 5.53
N ALA A 22 12.47 6.83 6.35
CA ALA A 22 12.19 7.56 7.59
C ALA A 22 13.37 7.40 8.56
N ARG A 23 13.77 8.54 9.16
CA ARG A 23 14.92 8.61 10.07
C ARG A 23 14.55 8.29 11.51
N ASP A 24 13.31 8.59 11.87
CA ASP A 24 12.79 8.36 13.21
C ASP A 24 11.28 8.16 13.13
N ILE A 25 10.65 7.99 14.30
CA ILE A 25 9.23 7.69 14.35
C ILE A 25 8.37 8.88 13.89
N GLU A 26 8.81 10.11 14.17
CA GLU A 26 8.08 11.31 13.72
C GLU A 26 8.13 11.42 12.20
N ASP A 27 9.28 11.19 11.61
CA ASP A 27 9.47 11.19 10.16
C ASP A 27 8.62 10.09 9.51
N TYR A 28 8.58 8.91 10.13
CA TYR A 28 7.73 7.81 9.66
C TYR A 28 6.25 8.22 9.61
N TYR A 29 5.74 8.83 10.68
CA TYR A 29 4.35 9.24 10.71
C TYR A 29 4.05 10.38 9.74
N SER A 30 5.00 11.29 9.52
CA SER A 30 4.85 12.33 8.51
C SER A 30 4.71 11.74 7.12
N LYS A 31 5.53 10.75 6.79
CA LYS A 31 5.47 10.07 5.49
C LYS A 31 4.19 9.25 5.34
N GLN A 32 3.74 8.63 6.42
CA GLN A 32 2.46 7.92 6.44
C GLN A 32 1.29 8.89 6.17
N GLN A 33 1.32 10.07 6.76
CA GLN A 33 0.28 11.08 6.49
C GLN A 33 0.25 11.49 5.02
N ILE A 34 1.41 11.61 4.39
CA ILE A 34 1.47 11.91 2.96
C ILE A 34 0.86 10.75 2.15
N PHE A 35 1.16 9.52 2.52
CA PHE A 35 0.50 8.36 1.91
C PHE A 35 -1.02 8.46 2.03
N GLU A 36 -1.52 8.80 3.20
CA GLU A 36 -2.96 8.94 3.45
C GLU A 36 -3.60 10.01 2.56
N MET A 37 -2.89 11.09 2.26
CA MET A 37 -3.39 12.12 1.36
C MET A 37 -3.69 11.57 -0.04
N TYR A 38 -2.81 10.70 -0.55
CA TYR A 38 -3.02 10.09 -1.87
C TYR A 38 -4.07 8.99 -1.85
N ALA A 39 -4.26 8.37 -0.70
CA ALA A 39 -5.18 7.24 -0.55
C ALA A 39 -6.57 7.64 -0.05
N GLY A 40 -6.76 8.89 0.32
CA GLY A 40 -7.97 9.34 1.03
C GLY A 40 -9.26 9.23 0.24
N SER A 41 -9.20 9.29 -1.11
CA SER A 41 -10.39 9.23 -1.95
C SER A 41 -10.42 8.01 -2.87
N CYS A 42 -9.49 7.07 -2.71
CA CYS A 42 -9.45 5.88 -3.56
C CYS A 42 -10.49 4.86 -3.13
N TYR A 43 -10.99 4.09 -4.09
CA TYR A 43 -11.87 2.95 -3.81
C TYR A 43 -11.03 1.69 -3.61
N PHE A 44 -11.28 0.98 -2.51
CA PHE A 44 -10.49 -0.18 -2.12
C PHE A 44 -11.28 -1.50 -2.15
N GLY A 45 -12.48 -1.51 -2.72
CA GLY A 45 -13.34 -2.69 -2.73
C GLY A 45 -14.20 -2.79 -1.47
N ASN A 46 -15.08 -3.75 -1.42
CA ASN A 46 -15.99 -3.98 -0.29
C ASN A 46 -16.78 -2.74 0.14
N GLN A 47 -17.06 -1.83 -0.79
CA GLN A 47 -17.76 -0.56 -0.53
C GLN A 47 -16.95 0.38 0.37
N TRP A 48 -15.65 0.16 0.51
CA TRP A 48 -14.78 1.03 1.30
C TRP A 48 -14.08 2.03 0.40
N SER A 49 -14.46 3.29 0.54
CA SER A 49 -13.82 4.42 -0.12
C SER A 49 -12.95 5.15 0.89
N GLY A 50 -11.72 5.42 0.49
CA GLY A 50 -10.75 6.07 1.37
C GLY A 50 -10.00 5.09 2.26
N VAL A 51 -8.76 5.46 2.57
CA VAL A 51 -7.87 4.59 3.32
C VAL A 51 -8.35 4.33 4.74
N ALA A 52 -9.07 5.26 5.35
CA ALA A 52 -9.57 5.06 6.71
C ALA A 52 -10.53 3.87 6.78
N GLN A 53 -11.47 3.80 5.83
CA GLN A 53 -12.41 2.68 5.77
C GLN A 53 -11.70 1.38 5.40
N ALA A 54 -10.76 1.43 4.47
CA ALA A 54 -10.03 0.27 4.02
C ALA A 54 -9.15 -0.31 5.15
N ALA A 55 -8.47 0.55 5.88
CA ALA A 55 -7.63 0.12 7.01
C ALA A 55 -8.46 -0.61 8.07
N GLN A 56 -9.60 -0.04 8.41
CA GLN A 56 -10.49 -0.66 9.40
C GLN A 56 -11.07 -1.97 8.85
N GLY A 57 -11.50 -1.96 7.61
CA GLY A 57 -12.16 -3.13 7.02
C GLY A 57 -11.22 -4.29 6.75
N TYR A 58 -10.06 -4.03 6.15
CA TYR A 58 -9.12 -5.10 5.78
C TYR A 58 -8.22 -5.53 6.95
N PHE A 59 -7.81 -4.58 7.79
CA PHE A 59 -6.81 -4.86 8.82
C PHE A 59 -7.28 -4.62 10.25
N GLY A 60 -8.48 -4.06 10.44
CA GLY A 60 -8.98 -3.76 11.79
C GLY A 60 -8.15 -2.70 12.51
N LYS A 61 -7.58 -1.76 11.77
CA LYS A 61 -6.66 -0.75 12.30
C LYS A 61 -7.09 0.64 11.88
N THR A 62 -6.62 1.64 12.62
CA THR A 62 -6.67 3.03 12.14
C THR A 62 -5.57 3.20 11.10
N THR A 63 -5.67 4.27 10.29
CA THR A 63 -4.64 4.54 9.28
C THR A 63 -3.27 4.72 9.90
N ARG A 64 -3.21 5.32 11.08
CA ARG A 64 -1.95 5.56 11.77
C ARG A 64 -1.26 4.28 12.22
N GLU A 65 -2.02 3.21 12.43
CA GLU A 65 -1.50 1.92 12.86
C GLU A 65 -1.00 1.05 11.71
N LEU A 66 -1.25 1.44 10.47
CA LEU A 66 -0.83 0.66 9.31
C LEU A 66 0.69 0.57 9.21
N THR A 67 1.17 -0.62 8.94
CA THR A 67 2.58 -0.85 8.63
C THR A 67 2.88 -0.52 7.17
N ARG A 68 4.15 -0.44 6.81
CA ARG A 68 4.58 -0.23 5.42
C ARG A 68 4.02 -1.31 4.49
N ALA A 69 4.08 -2.55 4.94
CA ALA A 69 3.59 -3.68 4.15
C ALA A 69 2.09 -3.56 3.89
N GLU A 70 1.33 -3.18 4.92
CA GLU A 70 -0.11 -2.96 4.78
C GLU A 70 -0.41 -1.81 3.82
N CYS A 71 0.35 -0.74 3.90
CA CYS A 71 0.20 0.38 2.96
C CYS A 71 0.46 -0.05 1.51
N VAL A 72 1.45 -0.90 1.28
CA VAL A 72 1.75 -1.41 -0.06
C VAL A 72 0.62 -2.31 -0.57
N VAL A 73 0.06 -3.16 0.29
CA VAL A 73 -1.09 -3.98 -0.09
C VAL A 73 -2.26 -3.09 -0.49
N LEU A 74 -2.57 -2.08 0.32
CA LEU A 74 -3.65 -1.14 -0.01
C LEU A 74 -3.35 -0.38 -1.30
N ALA A 75 -2.10 0.01 -1.54
CA ALA A 75 -1.72 0.72 -2.77
C ALA A 75 -2.01 -0.09 -4.03
N GLY A 76 -1.95 -1.41 -3.95
CA GLY A 76 -2.21 -2.29 -5.09
C GLY A 76 -3.68 -2.53 -5.37
N LEU A 77 -4.57 -2.30 -4.41
CA LEU A 77 -5.99 -2.63 -4.56
C LEU A 77 -6.72 -1.83 -5.64
N PRO A 78 -6.47 -0.53 -5.83
CA PRO A 78 -7.19 0.22 -6.86
C PRO A 78 -7.03 -0.31 -8.28
N ASN A 79 -6.02 -1.13 -8.54
CA ASN A 79 -5.83 -1.76 -9.86
C ASN A 79 -7.02 -2.66 -10.24
N ALA A 80 -7.59 -3.40 -9.27
CA ALA A 80 -8.77 -4.24 -9.47
C ALA A 80 -9.45 -4.48 -8.13
N PRO A 81 -10.13 -3.46 -7.57
CA PRO A 81 -10.58 -3.50 -6.17
C PRO A 81 -11.47 -4.70 -5.84
N SER A 82 -12.44 -5.02 -6.70
CA SER A 82 -13.38 -6.10 -6.43
C SER A 82 -12.70 -7.48 -6.46
N VAL A 83 -11.73 -7.66 -7.35
CA VAL A 83 -10.97 -8.90 -7.45
C VAL A 83 -10.16 -9.13 -6.18
N TYR A 84 -9.43 -8.12 -5.74
CA TYR A 84 -8.56 -8.24 -4.59
C TYR A 84 -9.34 -8.30 -3.28
N ALA A 85 -10.47 -7.59 -3.21
CA ALA A 85 -11.35 -7.68 -2.03
C ALA A 85 -11.87 -9.11 -1.84
N ALA A 86 -12.12 -9.83 -2.93
CA ALA A 86 -12.61 -11.19 -2.88
C ALA A 86 -11.53 -12.24 -2.61
N ASN A 87 -10.25 -11.89 -2.80
CA ASN A 87 -9.17 -12.86 -2.71
C ASN A 87 -7.89 -12.20 -2.22
N GLY A 88 -7.59 -12.40 -0.94
CA GLY A 88 -6.41 -11.81 -0.30
C GLY A 88 -5.09 -12.29 -0.90
N GLU A 89 -5.04 -13.52 -1.40
CA GLU A 89 -3.83 -14.05 -2.01
C GLU A 89 -3.50 -13.33 -3.32
N LEU A 90 -4.52 -12.96 -4.10
CA LEU A 90 -4.32 -12.13 -5.29
C LEU A 90 -3.86 -10.72 -4.91
N ALA A 91 -4.40 -10.18 -3.81
CA ALA A 91 -3.95 -8.89 -3.29
C ALA A 91 -2.47 -8.94 -2.90
N ARG A 92 -2.04 -10.03 -2.26
CA ARG A 92 -0.62 -10.25 -1.92
C ARG A 92 0.25 -10.25 -3.16
N ARG A 93 -0.16 -11.01 -4.20
CA ARG A 93 0.60 -11.07 -5.46
C ARG A 93 0.73 -9.70 -6.10
N ARG A 94 -0.33 -8.92 -6.09
CA ARG A 94 -0.28 -7.57 -6.62
C ARG A 94 0.67 -6.68 -5.83
N ALA A 95 0.65 -6.79 -4.50
CA ALA A 95 1.58 -6.05 -3.65
C ALA A 95 3.03 -6.37 -3.98
N LEU A 96 3.33 -7.65 -4.23
CA LEU A 96 4.70 -8.05 -4.61
C LEU A 96 5.10 -7.47 -5.97
N VAL A 97 4.17 -7.37 -6.92
CA VAL A 97 4.42 -6.68 -8.19
C VAL A 97 4.71 -5.20 -7.96
N VAL A 98 3.96 -4.56 -7.08
CA VAL A 98 4.17 -3.15 -6.74
C VAL A 98 5.58 -2.94 -6.16
N VAL A 99 6.02 -3.81 -5.25
CA VAL A 99 7.36 -3.75 -4.68
C VAL A 99 8.42 -3.86 -5.79
N GLU A 100 8.25 -4.81 -6.71
CA GLU A 100 9.19 -4.99 -7.81
C GLU A 100 9.28 -3.74 -8.67
N ARG A 101 8.14 -3.12 -8.99
CA ARG A 101 8.11 -1.89 -9.76
C ARG A 101 8.79 -0.73 -9.04
N MET A 102 8.65 -0.65 -7.72
CA MET A 102 9.30 0.40 -6.93
C MET A 102 10.81 0.21 -6.93
N GLU A 103 11.28 -1.02 -6.88
CA GLU A 103 12.71 -1.28 -6.99
C GLU A 103 13.24 -0.90 -8.37
N ARG A 104 12.54 -1.27 -9.44
CA ARG A 104 12.92 -0.89 -10.81
C ARG A 104 12.96 0.62 -11.00
N ALA A 105 12.04 1.32 -10.38
CA ALA A 105 11.98 2.78 -10.44
C ALA A 105 13.01 3.45 -9.52
N LYS A 106 13.83 2.67 -8.83
CA LYS A 106 14.86 3.12 -7.89
C LYS A 106 14.29 3.90 -6.71
N LYS A 107 13.05 3.57 -6.34
CA LYS A 107 12.40 4.12 -5.13
C LYS A 107 12.72 3.29 -3.88
N LEU A 108 13.15 2.07 -4.07
CA LEU A 108 13.62 1.16 -3.04
C LEU A 108 14.98 0.61 -3.46
N THR A 109 15.88 0.45 -2.50
CA THR A 109 17.10 -0.33 -2.73
C THR A 109 16.72 -1.80 -2.82
N HIS A 110 17.63 -2.64 -3.31
CA HIS A 110 17.40 -4.07 -3.37
C HIS A 110 17.13 -4.66 -1.97
N THR A 111 17.89 -4.23 -0.97
CA THR A 111 17.72 -4.67 0.41
C THR A 111 16.35 -4.29 0.95
N GLN A 112 15.93 -3.03 0.72
CA GLN A 112 14.61 -2.57 1.15
C GLN A 112 13.49 -3.35 0.47
N ALA A 113 13.64 -3.63 -0.83
CA ALA A 113 12.66 -4.40 -1.57
C ALA A 113 12.53 -5.82 -1.01
N LEU A 114 13.65 -6.48 -0.66
CA LEU A 114 13.62 -7.81 -0.05
C LEU A 114 12.92 -7.79 1.30
N GLU A 115 13.23 -6.79 2.13
CA GLU A 115 12.58 -6.64 3.44
C GLU A 115 11.07 -6.46 3.30
N LEU A 116 10.66 -5.60 2.36
CA LEU A 116 9.24 -5.34 2.14
C LEU A 116 8.52 -6.56 1.60
N ARG A 117 9.16 -7.31 0.69
CA ARG A 117 8.59 -8.56 0.18
C ARG A 117 8.37 -9.58 1.30
N ASP A 118 9.33 -9.69 2.21
CA ASP A 118 9.20 -10.59 3.35
C ASP A 118 8.04 -10.15 4.26
N GLU A 119 7.93 -8.85 4.54
CA GLU A 119 6.84 -8.32 5.35
C GLU A 119 5.47 -8.57 4.70
N VAL A 120 5.36 -8.33 3.39
CA VAL A 120 4.12 -8.58 2.65
C VAL A 120 3.77 -10.06 2.65
N SER A 121 4.77 -10.93 2.47
CA SER A 121 4.55 -12.38 2.44
C SER A 121 4.11 -12.92 3.79
N ALA A 122 4.50 -12.27 4.88
CA ALA A 122 4.16 -12.70 6.23
C ALA A 122 2.82 -12.12 6.72
N LEU A 123 2.22 -11.17 6.01
CA LEU A 123 0.98 -10.55 6.46
C LEU A 123 -0.18 -11.56 6.46
N PRO A 124 -0.96 -11.63 7.55
CA PRO A 124 -2.22 -12.35 7.50
C PRO A 124 -3.23 -11.52 6.70
N LEU A 125 -3.71 -12.06 5.60
CA LEU A 125 -4.68 -11.38 4.74
C LEU A 125 -6.03 -12.12 4.80
N TRP A 126 -7.03 -11.45 4.25
CA TRP A 126 -8.42 -11.96 4.21
C TRP A 126 -8.62 -13.12 3.24
#